data_bfbbe7721c160abf9b9c6a070f8e6867
#
_entry.id   bfbbe7721c160abf9b9c6a070f8e6867
#
_cell.length_a   1.000
_cell.length_b   1.000
_cell.length_c   1.000
_cell.angle_alpha   90.00
_cell.angle_beta   90.00
_cell.angle_gamma   90.00
#
_symmetry.space_group_name_H-M   'P 1'
#
loop_
_entity.id
_entity.type
_entity.pdbx_description
1 polymer ?
#
loop_
_entity_poly.entity_id
_entity_poly.type
_entity_poly.pdbx_seq_one_letter_code
_entity_poly.pdbx_strand_id
1 'polypeptide(L)'
;AWTPDAPTLYELMLYTRRDGRIIEYIPLRFGFKDVELRDGELWINGSRASLAAADYDAAPDAAATERELKALKKGGFNTVCVSYPQPAWFYGLCDRVGCYVIDQANVNAGYRTDDPNVGGSVANAPDFLPQFIDRVCAMQGRSKNHTSVVALSLGGHCGNGYNLYKAYQWLKAADSLHLVTYRDAQGQWNSDFDFPATRDGRTYLNSAAAQKQPAAKPKGKASARRR
;
A
#
# COMPACT_ATOMS: atom_id res chain seq x y z
N ALA A 1 -8.05 19.21 3.42
CA ALA A 1 -7.01 18.18 3.29
C ALA A 1 -7.68 16.81 3.06
N TRP A 2 -7.01 15.93 2.35
CA TRP A 2 -7.49 14.57 2.08
C TRP A 2 -7.23 13.67 3.30
N THR A 3 -8.24 12.88 3.68
CA THR A 3 -8.13 11.83 4.70
C THR A 3 -8.94 10.61 4.26
N PRO A 4 -8.76 9.42 4.87
CA PRO A 4 -9.62 8.27 4.59
C PRO A 4 -11.11 8.53 4.83
N ASP A 5 -11.45 9.35 5.81
CA ASP A 5 -12.85 9.66 6.16
C ASP A 5 -13.43 10.79 5.31
N ALA A 6 -12.56 11.67 4.78
CA ALA A 6 -12.94 12.76 3.88
C ALA A 6 -11.98 12.79 2.67
N PRO A 7 -12.13 11.86 1.69
CA PRO A 7 -11.21 11.71 0.57
C PRO A 7 -11.46 12.78 -0.52
N THR A 8 -11.29 14.03 -0.16
CA THR A 8 -11.52 15.17 -1.05
C THR A 8 -10.41 15.26 -2.09
N LEU A 9 -10.78 15.17 -3.36
CA LEU A 9 -9.89 15.30 -4.50
C LEU A 9 -10.23 16.54 -5.30
N TYR A 10 -9.19 17.14 -5.85
CA TYR A 10 -9.27 18.23 -6.81
C TYR A 10 -8.96 17.70 -8.21
N GLU A 11 -9.50 18.35 -9.21
CA GLU A 11 -9.21 18.02 -10.61
C GLU A 11 -8.38 19.12 -11.23
N LEU A 12 -7.23 18.75 -11.80
CA LEU A 12 -6.37 19.60 -12.62
C LEU A 12 -6.50 19.15 -14.06
N MET A 13 -6.94 20.04 -14.92
CA MET A 13 -7.01 19.81 -16.35
C MET A 13 -5.82 20.45 -17.04
N LEU A 14 -4.89 19.63 -17.49
CA LEU A 14 -3.84 20.06 -18.40
C LEU A 14 -4.32 19.91 -19.83
N TYR A 15 -3.88 20.84 -20.68
CA TYR A 15 -4.13 20.73 -22.12
C TYR A 15 -2.92 21.23 -22.91
N THR A 16 -2.67 20.58 -24.03
CA THR A 16 -1.67 21.03 -25.00
C THR A 16 -2.35 21.75 -26.16
N ARG A 17 -1.69 22.81 -26.65
CA ARG A 17 -2.18 23.57 -27.82
C ARG A 17 -1.14 23.53 -28.93
N ARG A 18 -1.61 23.41 -30.16
CA ARG A 18 -0.81 23.58 -31.38
C ARG A 18 -1.59 24.47 -32.34
N ASP A 19 -0.97 25.51 -32.86
CA ASP A 19 -1.58 26.48 -33.78
C ASP A 19 -2.94 27.03 -33.27
N GLY A 20 -3.02 27.33 -31.96
CA GLY A 20 -4.21 27.87 -31.31
C GLY A 20 -5.30 26.83 -31.00
N ARG A 21 -5.17 25.59 -31.47
CA ARG A 21 -6.12 24.51 -31.22
C ARG A 21 -5.66 23.61 -30.09
N ILE A 22 -6.58 23.20 -29.20
CA ILE A 22 -6.31 22.18 -28.19
C ILE A 22 -6.23 20.83 -28.90
N ILE A 23 -5.13 20.11 -28.67
CA ILE A 23 -4.88 18.80 -29.29
C ILE A 23 -4.92 17.66 -28.26
N GLU A 24 -4.83 17.99 -26.96
CA GLU A 24 -4.86 16.98 -25.90
C GLU A 24 -5.41 17.57 -24.61
N TYR A 25 -6.17 16.76 -23.88
CA TYR A 25 -6.61 17.02 -22.51
C TYR A 25 -6.07 15.93 -21.59
N ILE A 26 -5.44 16.29 -20.49
CA ILE A 26 -4.92 15.37 -19.49
C ILE A 26 -5.56 15.70 -18.14
N PRO A 27 -6.63 15.00 -17.76
CA PRO A 27 -7.25 15.17 -16.44
C PRO A 27 -6.38 14.48 -15.36
N LEU A 28 -6.03 15.22 -14.32
CA LEU A 28 -5.32 14.71 -13.15
C LEU A 28 -6.17 14.94 -11.91
N ARG A 29 -6.22 13.94 -11.03
CA ARG A 29 -6.87 14.07 -9.73
C ARG A 29 -5.83 13.99 -8.64
N PHE A 30 -5.91 14.86 -7.65
CA PHE A 30 -5.00 14.92 -6.51
C PHE A 30 -5.71 15.46 -5.28
N GLY A 31 -5.17 15.17 -4.12
CA GLY A 31 -5.60 15.75 -2.85
C GLY A 31 -4.42 16.37 -2.11
N PHE A 32 -4.71 17.28 -1.20
CA PHE A 32 -3.70 17.84 -0.31
C PHE A 32 -3.62 16.99 0.94
N LYS A 33 -2.44 16.48 1.21
CA LYS A 33 -2.11 15.68 2.39
C LYS A 33 -0.68 16.02 2.82
N ASP A 34 -0.50 16.19 4.10
CA ASP A 34 0.81 16.33 4.72
C ASP A 34 1.08 15.09 5.59
N VAL A 35 2.29 14.53 5.51
CA VAL A 35 2.69 13.33 6.26
C VAL A 35 4.08 13.58 6.85
N GLU A 36 4.19 13.49 8.16
CA GLU A 36 5.44 13.73 8.87
C GLU A 36 5.61 12.79 10.06
N LEU A 37 6.85 12.65 10.50
CA LEU A 37 7.18 12.03 11.77
C LEU A 37 7.62 13.10 12.76
N ARG A 38 7.00 13.10 13.94
CA ARG A 38 7.40 13.94 15.08
C ARG A 38 7.66 13.02 16.26
N ASP A 39 8.89 13.07 16.76
CA ASP A 39 9.33 12.24 17.92
C ASP A 39 9.02 10.73 17.71
N GLY A 40 9.17 10.22 16.49
CA GLY A 40 8.88 8.83 16.13
C GLY A 40 7.40 8.49 15.94
N GLU A 41 6.50 9.46 16.10
CA GLU A 41 5.07 9.28 15.88
C GLU A 41 4.62 9.81 14.51
N LEU A 42 3.71 9.08 13.88
CA LEU A 42 3.15 9.48 12.59
C LEU A 42 2.10 10.57 12.77
N TRP A 43 2.25 11.65 12.01
CA TRP A 43 1.30 12.75 11.93
C TRP A 43 0.83 12.92 10.50
N ILE A 44 -0.47 13.06 10.31
CA ILE A 44 -1.10 13.32 9.01
C ILE A 44 -2.01 14.53 9.12
N ASN A 45 -1.79 15.54 8.28
CA ASN A 45 -2.53 16.80 8.29
C ASN A 45 -2.51 17.48 9.68
N GLY A 46 -1.38 17.44 10.37
CA GLY A 46 -1.22 18.06 11.69
C GLY A 46 -1.91 17.32 12.85
N SER A 47 -2.40 16.10 12.63
CA SER A 47 -3.00 15.26 13.66
C SER A 47 -2.26 13.94 13.79
N ARG A 48 -2.13 13.42 15.02
CA ARG A 48 -1.54 12.11 15.25
C ARG A 48 -2.36 11.03 14.55
N ALA A 49 -1.70 10.18 13.77
CA ALA A 49 -2.34 9.16 12.96
C ALA A 49 -1.90 7.75 13.37
N SER A 50 -2.81 6.79 13.18
CA SER A 50 -2.54 5.37 13.36
C SER A 50 -2.93 4.62 12.10
N LEU A 51 -2.07 3.69 11.67
CA LEU A 51 -2.29 2.85 10.48
C LEU A 51 -2.85 1.49 10.93
N ALA A 52 -4.17 1.32 10.80
CA ALA A 52 -4.82 0.02 10.93
C ALA A 52 -4.72 -0.68 9.56
N ALA A 53 -3.69 -1.52 9.41
CA ALA A 53 -3.26 -2.03 8.13
C ALA A 53 -3.69 -3.47 7.84
N ALA A 54 -4.00 -3.75 6.58
CA ALA A 54 -4.21 -5.10 6.05
C ALA A 54 -3.26 -5.36 4.88
N ASP A 55 -2.69 -6.57 4.81
CA ASP A 55 -2.03 -7.05 3.60
C ASP A 55 -3.11 -7.27 2.52
N TYR A 56 -2.89 -6.71 1.34
CA TYR A 56 -3.94 -6.68 0.32
C TYR A 56 -3.35 -6.69 -1.09
N ASP A 57 -3.97 -7.47 -1.95
CA ASP A 57 -3.77 -7.41 -3.40
C ASP A 57 -5.11 -7.15 -4.07
N ALA A 58 -5.12 -6.29 -5.09
CA ALA A 58 -6.34 -5.93 -5.80
C ALA A 58 -7.08 -7.15 -6.36
N ALA A 59 -8.40 -7.15 -6.27
CA ALA A 59 -9.24 -8.08 -6.99
C ALA A 59 -9.08 -7.89 -8.52
N PRO A 60 -9.54 -8.85 -9.34
CA PRO A 60 -9.35 -8.79 -10.80
C PRO A 60 -9.93 -7.53 -11.46
N ASP A 61 -10.93 -6.91 -10.86
CA ASP A 61 -11.57 -5.70 -11.40
C ASP A 61 -11.76 -4.60 -10.33
N ALA A 62 -11.90 -3.37 -10.81
CA ALA A 62 -12.03 -2.19 -9.96
C ALA A 62 -13.29 -2.21 -9.08
N ALA A 63 -14.40 -2.76 -9.56
CA ALA A 63 -15.65 -2.78 -8.81
C ALA A 63 -15.59 -3.79 -7.65
N ALA A 64 -14.98 -4.94 -7.85
CA ALA A 64 -14.73 -5.91 -6.79
C ALA A 64 -13.78 -5.32 -5.75
N THR A 65 -12.65 -4.73 -6.18
CA THR A 65 -11.68 -4.07 -5.29
C THR A 65 -12.34 -2.95 -4.49
N GLU A 66 -13.21 -2.13 -5.10
CA GLU A 66 -13.91 -1.07 -4.38
C GLU A 66 -14.81 -1.61 -3.27
N ARG A 67 -15.53 -2.70 -3.53
CA ARG A 67 -16.37 -3.37 -2.52
C ARG A 67 -15.52 -3.89 -1.36
N GLU A 68 -14.37 -4.50 -1.67
CA GLU A 68 -13.44 -5.04 -0.68
C GLU A 68 -12.80 -3.94 0.17
N LEU A 69 -12.31 -2.85 -0.43
CA LEU A 69 -11.76 -1.71 0.30
C LEU A 69 -12.80 -1.07 1.23
N LYS A 70 -14.05 -0.92 0.76
CA LYS A 70 -15.16 -0.44 1.60
C LYS A 70 -15.49 -1.41 2.74
N ALA A 71 -15.36 -2.72 2.52
CA ALA A 71 -15.56 -3.71 3.56
C ALA A 71 -14.42 -3.69 4.60
N LEU A 72 -13.17 -3.53 4.18
CA LEU A 72 -12.03 -3.35 5.07
C LEU A 72 -12.22 -2.09 5.94
N LYS A 73 -12.61 -0.97 5.36
CA LYS A 73 -12.91 0.25 6.12
C LYS A 73 -14.00 0.05 7.17
N LYS A 74 -15.10 -0.65 6.83
CA LYS A 74 -16.16 -1.00 7.79
C LYS A 74 -15.65 -1.92 8.90
N GLY A 75 -14.60 -2.69 8.63
CA GLY A 75 -13.91 -3.54 9.59
C GLY A 75 -12.88 -2.80 10.46
N GLY A 76 -12.75 -1.49 10.30
CA GLY A 76 -11.83 -0.67 11.08
C GLY A 76 -10.43 -0.53 10.50
N PHE A 77 -10.18 -1.02 9.26
CA PHE A 77 -8.94 -0.78 8.55
C PHE A 77 -8.99 0.56 7.82
N ASN A 78 -7.89 1.28 7.84
CA ASN A 78 -7.73 2.52 7.07
C ASN A 78 -6.56 2.45 6.08
N THR A 79 -5.79 1.36 6.10
CA THR A 79 -4.54 1.21 5.33
C THR A 79 -4.48 -0.15 4.68
N VAL A 80 -3.98 -0.21 3.45
CA VAL A 80 -3.62 -1.44 2.76
C VAL A 80 -2.12 -1.44 2.43
N CYS A 81 -1.48 -2.58 2.67
CA CYS A 81 -0.10 -2.83 2.30
C CYS A 81 -0.10 -3.77 1.09
N VAL A 82 0.47 -3.34 -0.02
CA VAL A 82 0.51 -4.13 -1.25
C VAL A 82 1.90 -4.67 -1.51
N SER A 83 1.99 -5.96 -1.84
CA SER A 83 3.27 -6.69 -1.94
C SER A 83 3.93 -6.54 -3.32
N TYR A 84 3.18 -6.10 -4.33
CA TYR A 84 3.63 -5.95 -5.72
C TYR A 84 2.96 -4.73 -6.34
N PRO A 85 3.49 -4.23 -7.48
CA PRO A 85 2.82 -3.20 -8.26
C PRO A 85 1.39 -3.62 -8.59
N GLN A 86 0.44 -2.81 -8.14
CA GLN A 86 -0.97 -3.03 -8.45
C GLN A 86 -1.32 -2.43 -9.82
N PRO A 87 -2.45 -2.81 -10.44
CA PRO A 87 -2.93 -2.16 -11.65
C PRO A 87 -3.04 -0.64 -11.48
N ALA A 88 -2.76 0.13 -12.52
CA ALA A 88 -2.72 1.60 -12.46
C ALA A 88 -4.00 2.22 -11.88
N TRP A 89 -5.16 1.65 -12.16
CA TRP A 89 -6.45 2.11 -11.64
C TRP A 89 -6.61 1.95 -10.12
N PHE A 90 -5.83 1.03 -9.48
CA PHE A 90 -5.94 0.72 -8.05
C PHE A 90 -5.64 1.92 -7.17
N TYR A 91 -4.56 2.62 -7.44
CA TYR A 91 -4.14 3.78 -6.63
C TYR A 91 -5.16 4.91 -6.72
N GLY A 92 -5.65 5.22 -7.93
CA GLY A 92 -6.72 6.20 -8.10
C GLY A 92 -8.05 5.77 -7.46
N LEU A 93 -8.28 4.48 -7.31
CA LEU A 93 -9.42 3.94 -6.56
C LEU A 93 -9.23 4.17 -5.05
N CYS A 94 -8.04 3.89 -4.50
CA CYS A 94 -7.71 4.18 -3.11
C CYS A 94 -7.82 5.67 -2.79
N ASP A 95 -7.39 6.55 -3.71
CA ASP A 95 -7.55 7.99 -3.59
C ASP A 95 -9.02 8.39 -3.42
N ARG A 96 -9.95 7.78 -4.19
CA ARG A 96 -11.39 8.07 -4.15
C ARG A 96 -12.13 7.42 -2.98
N VAL A 97 -11.79 6.17 -2.67
CA VAL A 97 -12.44 5.43 -1.57
C VAL A 97 -11.99 5.94 -0.20
N GLY A 98 -10.82 6.56 -0.15
CA GLY A 98 -10.19 7.00 1.09
C GLY A 98 -9.58 5.82 1.84
N CYS A 99 -8.50 5.27 1.31
CA CYS A 99 -7.73 4.21 1.96
C CYS A 99 -6.25 4.55 1.82
N TYR A 100 -5.52 4.59 2.92
CA TYR A 100 -4.06 4.75 2.85
C TYR A 100 -3.43 3.54 2.17
N VAL A 101 -2.35 3.80 1.45
CA VAL A 101 -1.56 2.76 0.77
C VAL A 101 -0.11 2.85 1.23
N ILE A 102 0.44 1.72 1.65
CA ILE A 102 1.88 1.50 1.71
C ILE A 102 2.22 0.70 0.45
N ASP A 103 2.83 1.38 -0.53
CA ASP A 103 3.21 0.75 -1.78
C ASP A 103 4.59 0.12 -1.66
N GLN A 104 4.76 -1.08 -2.21
CA GLN A 104 5.98 -1.85 -2.07
C GLN A 104 6.68 -2.01 -3.41
N ALA A 105 8.00 -1.81 -3.39
CA ALA A 105 8.84 -2.18 -4.51
C ALA A 105 8.77 -3.70 -4.76
N ASN A 106 8.83 -4.11 -6.04
CA ASN A 106 8.85 -5.52 -6.42
C ASN A 106 10.20 -6.17 -6.08
N VAL A 107 10.49 -6.21 -4.78
CA VAL A 107 11.68 -6.81 -4.18
C VAL A 107 11.21 -7.82 -3.15
N ASN A 108 11.42 -9.11 -3.44
CA ASN A 108 11.10 -10.20 -2.52
C ASN A 108 12.00 -11.38 -2.86
N ALA A 109 12.96 -11.71 -1.99
CA ALA A 109 13.96 -12.75 -2.23
C ALA A 109 14.32 -13.46 -0.92
N GLY A 110 13.55 -14.48 -0.57
CA GLY A 110 13.63 -15.19 0.71
C GLY A 110 14.84 -16.12 0.89
N TYR A 111 15.84 -16.06 -0.01
CA TYR A 111 17.00 -16.95 0.08
C TYR A 111 18.06 -16.39 1.03
N ARG A 112 18.39 -17.14 2.10
CA ARG A 112 19.43 -16.82 3.09
C ARG A 112 19.32 -15.38 3.63
N THR A 113 18.12 -14.97 3.99
CA THR A 113 17.80 -13.60 4.41
C THR A 113 18.53 -13.14 5.68
N ASP A 114 19.02 -14.06 6.47
CA ASP A 114 19.76 -13.88 7.72
C ASP A 114 21.28 -13.91 7.56
N ASP A 115 21.81 -14.14 6.33
CA ASP A 115 23.25 -14.16 6.10
C ASP A 115 23.80 -12.73 5.93
N PRO A 116 24.62 -12.24 6.88
CA PRO A 116 25.14 -10.87 6.84
C PRO A 116 26.37 -10.74 5.93
N ASN A 117 26.92 -11.85 5.40
CA ASN A 117 28.13 -11.80 4.60
C ASN A 117 27.88 -11.19 3.23
N VAL A 118 28.89 -10.54 2.67
CA VAL A 118 28.86 -10.05 1.30
C VAL A 118 28.65 -11.22 0.34
N GLY A 119 27.60 -11.15 -0.48
CA GLY A 119 27.17 -12.24 -1.36
C GLY A 119 26.43 -13.39 -0.67
N GLY A 120 26.26 -13.35 0.64
CA GLY A 120 25.56 -14.39 1.42
C GLY A 120 24.05 -14.42 1.18
N SER A 121 23.46 -13.24 1.04
CA SER A 121 22.06 -13.08 0.66
C SER A 121 21.92 -12.11 -0.53
N VAL A 122 20.78 -12.11 -1.19
CA VAL A 122 20.51 -11.16 -2.28
C VAL A 122 20.55 -9.70 -1.77
N ALA A 123 20.10 -9.46 -0.53
CA ALA A 123 20.18 -8.15 0.11
C ALA A 123 21.61 -7.65 0.31
N ASN A 124 22.57 -8.57 0.49
CA ASN A 124 24.00 -8.31 0.72
C ASN A 124 24.91 -8.63 -0.48
N ALA A 125 24.35 -8.87 -1.66
CA ALA A 125 25.11 -9.11 -2.89
C ALA A 125 25.15 -7.82 -3.74
N PRO A 126 26.26 -7.06 -3.75
CA PRO A 126 26.35 -5.76 -4.44
C PRO A 126 26.03 -5.81 -5.93
N ASP A 127 26.26 -6.94 -6.58
CA ASP A 127 25.96 -7.15 -8.01
C ASP A 127 24.47 -7.01 -8.33
N PHE A 128 23.59 -7.17 -7.32
CA PHE A 128 22.15 -6.97 -7.46
C PHE A 128 21.70 -5.54 -7.16
N LEU A 129 22.58 -4.62 -6.74
CA LEU A 129 22.20 -3.25 -6.42
C LEU A 129 21.43 -2.54 -7.54
N PRO A 130 21.83 -2.63 -8.82
CA PRO A 130 21.09 -1.98 -9.90
C PRO A 130 19.63 -2.42 -9.98
N GLN A 131 19.33 -3.70 -9.75
CA GLN A 131 17.97 -4.23 -9.77
C GLN A 131 17.13 -3.73 -8.58
N PHE A 132 17.73 -3.56 -7.41
CA PHE A 132 17.03 -2.95 -6.25
C PHE A 132 16.67 -1.49 -6.54
N ILE A 133 17.63 -0.70 -7.03
CA ILE A 133 17.42 0.70 -7.37
C ILE A 133 16.37 0.85 -8.47
N ASP A 134 16.43 0.05 -9.53
CA ASP A 134 15.46 0.07 -10.63
C ASP A 134 14.03 -0.15 -10.14
N ARG A 135 13.81 -1.18 -9.30
CA ARG A 135 12.49 -1.49 -8.76
C ARG A 135 11.95 -0.42 -7.81
N VAL A 136 12.80 0.14 -6.96
CA VAL A 136 12.43 1.23 -6.06
C VAL A 136 12.13 2.52 -6.87
N CYS A 137 12.93 2.81 -7.89
CA CYS A 137 12.69 3.92 -8.81
C CYS A 137 11.35 3.77 -9.54
N ALA A 138 11.06 2.59 -10.08
CA ALA A 138 9.80 2.29 -10.78
C ALA A 138 8.58 2.45 -9.84
N MET A 139 8.68 2.00 -8.60
CA MET A 139 7.64 2.21 -7.58
C MET A 139 7.43 3.70 -7.31
N GLN A 140 8.48 4.43 -6.95
CA GLN A 140 8.41 5.86 -6.66
C GLN A 140 7.82 6.64 -7.84
N GLY A 141 8.30 6.38 -9.06
CA GLY A 141 7.80 7.06 -10.26
C GLY A 141 6.31 6.84 -10.52
N ARG A 142 5.79 5.63 -10.25
CA ARG A 142 4.38 5.26 -10.39
C ARG A 142 3.52 5.90 -9.30
N SER A 143 3.98 5.88 -8.05
CA SER A 143 3.11 6.04 -6.88
C SER A 143 3.14 7.42 -6.26
N LYS A 144 4.17 8.21 -6.51
CA LYS A 144 4.43 9.52 -5.85
C LYS A 144 3.31 10.56 -5.97
N ASN A 145 2.48 10.46 -7.00
CA ASN A 145 1.40 11.44 -7.24
C ASN A 145 0.04 10.99 -6.70
N HIS A 146 -0.03 9.79 -6.10
CA HIS A 146 -1.27 9.29 -5.53
C HIS A 146 -1.43 9.76 -4.08
N THR A 147 -2.52 10.46 -3.81
CA THR A 147 -2.77 11.07 -2.49
C THR A 147 -2.92 10.02 -1.39
N SER A 148 -3.45 8.85 -1.70
CA SER A 148 -3.59 7.74 -0.75
C SER A 148 -2.26 7.15 -0.30
N VAL A 149 -1.19 7.25 -1.11
CA VAL A 149 0.11 6.68 -0.76
C VAL A 149 0.76 7.50 0.37
N VAL A 150 0.92 6.87 1.53
CA VAL A 150 1.52 7.52 2.73
C VAL A 150 2.96 7.12 2.94
N ALA A 151 3.34 5.95 2.47
CA ALA A 151 4.72 5.47 2.58
C ALA A 151 5.08 4.56 1.40
N LEU A 152 6.37 4.51 1.11
CA LEU A 152 6.98 3.65 0.11
C LEU A 152 7.81 2.58 0.84
N SER A 153 7.52 1.30 0.56
CA SER A 153 8.26 0.18 1.15
C SER A 153 9.35 -0.31 0.20
N LEU A 154 10.56 -0.48 0.72
CA LEU A 154 11.72 -0.91 -0.06
C LEU A 154 11.59 -2.34 -0.61
N GLY A 155 10.70 -3.14 -0.05
CA GLY A 155 10.47 -4.52 -0.47
C GLY A 155 9.71 -5.33 0.56
N GLY A 156 9.49 -6.59 0.23
CA GLY A 156 8.97 -7.61 1.13
C GLY A 156 10.08 -8.29 1.93
N HIS A 157 9.93 -9.59 2.14
CA HIS A 157 10.92 -10.38 2.87
C HIS A 157 12.12 -10.74 1.99
N CYS A 158 13.25 -10.07 2.21
CA CYS A 158 14.53 -10.42 1.58
C CYS A 158 15.73 -10.25 2.51
N GLY A 159 15.47 -10.13 3.83
CA GLY A 159 16.49 -9.77 4.81
C GLY A 159 16.89 -8.31 4.69
N ASN A 160 17.86 -7.89 5.48
CA ASN A 160 18.35 -6.51 5.46
C ASN A 160 19.85 -6.48 5.15
N GLY A 161 20.29 -5.48 4.40
CA GLY A 161 21.69 -5.38 4.04
C GLY A 161 22.01 -4.28 3.05
N TYR A 162 23.18 -4.38 2.45
CA TYR A 162 23.79 -3.36 1.61
C TYR A 162 22.84 -2.77 0.56
N ASN A 163 22.14 -3.62 -0.19
CA ASN A 163 21.27 -3.17 -1.27
C ASN A 163 20.06 -2.38 -0.76
N LEU A 164 19.51 -2.77 0.39
CA LEU A 164 18.39 -2.06 1.04
C LEU A 164 18.84 -0.73 1.63
N TYR A 165 20.05 -0.67 2.22
CA TYR A 165 20.63 0.59 2.72
C TYR A 165 20.82 1.58 1.57
N LYS A 166 21.36 1.14 0.44
CA LYS A 166 21.55 1.97 -0.75
C LYS A 166 20.22 2.40 -1.38
N ALA A 167 19.25 1.48 -1.43
CA ALA A 167 17.91 1.79 -1.93
C ALA A 167 17.20 2.85 -1.06
N TYR A 168 17.30 2.75 0.28
CA TYR A 168 16.82 3.76 1.19
C TYR A 168 17.45 5.13 0.94
N GLN A 169 18.79 5.18 0.89
CA GLN A 169 19.53 6.42 0.64
C GLN A 169 19.12 7.06 -0.68
N TRP A 170 18.98 6.24 -1.74
CA TRP A 170 18.54 6.73 -3.03
C TRP A 170 17.13 7.30 -2.97
N LEU A 171 16.19 6.57 -2.35
CA LEU A 171 14.78 6.97 -2.27
C LEU A 171 14.62 8.26 -1.47
N LYS A 172 15.30 8.40 -0.34
CA LYS A 172 15.28 9.63 0.48
C LYS A 172 15.87 10.84 -0.26
N ALA A 173 16.84 10.63 -1.14
CA ALA A 173 17.39 11.68 -1.99
C ALA A 173 16.45 12.06 -3.14
N ALA A 174 15.71 11.10 -3.68
CA ALA A 174 14.81 11.29 -4.82
C ALA A 174 13.41 11.78 -4.42
N ASP A 175 12.97 11.48 -3.20
CA ASP A 175 11.63 11.77 -2.70
C ASP A 175 11.68 12.26 -1.25
N SER A 176 11.41 13.54 -1.05
CA SER A 176 11.38 14.16 0.26
C SER A 176 9.98 14.21 0.90
N LEU A 177 8.95 13.80 0.16
CA LEU A 177 7.55 13.92 0.56
C LEU A 177 6.99 12.65 1.20
N HIS A 178 7.49 11.47 0.77
CA HIS A 178 7.01 10.21 1.29
C HIS A 178 7.91 9.65 2.37
N LEU A 179 7.28 9.07 3.37
CA LEU A 179 7.99 8.24 4.33
C LEU A 179 8.43 6.93 3.68
N VAL A 180 9.56 6.44 4.11
CA VAL A 180 10.10 5.15 3.67
C VAL A 180 9.97 4.14 4.80
N THR A 181 9.46 2.96 4.50
CA THR A 181 9.39 1.87 5.47
C THR A 181 9.94 0.59 4.87
N TYR A 182 10.36 -0.34 5.71
CA TYR A 182 10.82 -1.64 5.28
C TYR A 182 10.54 -2.71 6.34
N ARG A 183 9.86 -3.78 5.94
CA ARG A 183 9.40 -4.84 6.85
C ARG A 183 10.55 -5.54 7.59
N ASP A 184 11.64 -5.84 6.89
CA ASP A 184 12.79 -6.53 7.47
C ASP A 184 13.87 -5.58 8.01
N ALA A 185 13.57 -4.28 8.15
CA ALA A 185 14.51 -3.33 8.76
C ALA A 185 14.75 -3.63 10.24
N GLN A 186 13.74 -4.18 10.95
CA GLN A 186 13.86 -4.59 12.36
C GLN A 186 14.45 -3.48 13.26
N GLY A 187 13.94 -2.25 13.11
CA GLY A 187 14.39 -1.09 13.87
C GLY A 187 15.71 -0.48 13.37
N GLN A 188 16.23 -0.91 12.23
CA GLN A 188 17.42 -0.30 11.64
C GLN A 188 17.08 1.00 10.88
N TRP A 189 18.10 1.82 10.67
CA TRP A 189 17.99 3.18 10.14
C TRP A 189 17.43 3.33 8.72
N ASN A 190 17.33 2.24 7.97
CA ASN A 190 16.77 2.24 6.61
C ASN A 190 15.25 2.05 6.57
N SER A 191 14.58 2.50 7.63
CA SER A 191 13.13 2.64 7.74
C SER A 191 12.82 3.86 8.57
N ASP A 192 11.98 4.77 8.10
CA ASP A 192 11.62 5.98 8.84
C ASP A 192 10.75 5.63 10.06
N PHE A 193 9.96 4.56 9.96
CA PHE A 193 9.12 4.05 11.04
C PHE A 193 8.96 2.53 10.92
N ASP A 194 8.53 1.88 11.98
CA ASP A 194 8.30 0.45 11.97
C ASP A 194 7.14 0.09 11.02
N PHE A 195 7.37 -0.93 10.20
CA PHE A 195 6.32 -1.41 9.31
C PHE A 195 5.10 -1.83 10.14
N PRO A 196 3.88 -1.34 9.83
CA PRO A 196 2.73 -1.59 10.67
C PRO A 196 2.39 -3.08 10.72
N ALA A 197 1.93 -3.54 11.87
CA ALA A 197 1.37 -4.88 12.00
C ALA A 197 0.16 -5.02 11.07
N THR A 198 0.20 -6.00 10.18
CA THR A 198 -0.84 -6.24 9.18
C THR A 198 -1.67 -7.47 9.52
N ARG A 199 -2.89 -7.51 8.98
CA ARG A 199 -3.73 -8.70 8.91
C ARG A 199 -3.90 -9.09 7.44
N ASP A 200 -4.04 -10.39 7.19
CA ASP A 200 -4.40 -10.87 5.86
C ASP A 200 -5.80 -10.37 5.50
N GLY A 201 -5.87 -9.45 4.54
CA GLY A 201 -7.13 -8.84 4.10
C GLY A 201 -8.10 -9.84 3.51
N ARG A 202 -7.61 -10.88 2.81
CA ARG A 202 -8.47 -11.94 2.24
C ARG A 202 -9.10 -12.78 3.32
N THR A 203 -8.32 -13.22 4.31
CA THR A 203 -8.84 -13.97 5.44
C THR A 203 -9.88 -13.16 6.22
N TYR A 204 -9.63 -11.87 6.43
CA TYR A 204 -10.57 -10.98 7.07
C TYR A 204 -11.89 -10.85 6.29
N LEU A 205 -11.81 -10.61 4.98
CA LEU A 205 -13.00 -10.47 4.12
C LEU A 205 -13.80 -11.77 4.07
N ASN A 206 -13.16 -12.92 3.97
CA ASN A 206 -13.81 -14.22 4.01
C ASN A 206 -14.51 -14.47 5.35
N SER A 207 -13.87 -14.12 6.46
CA SER A 207 -14.47 -14.25 7.80
C SER A 207 -15.67 -13.32 7.97
N ALA A 208 -15.60 -12.09 7.49
CA ALA A 208 -16.70 -11.12 7.53
C ALA A 208 -17.87 -11.57 6.64
N ALA A 209 -17.60 -12.19 5.49
CA ALA A 209 -18.63 -12.77 4.62
C ALA A 209 -19.31 -13.97 5.27
N ALA A 210 -18.57 -14.84 5.95
CA ALA A 210 -19.12 -15.99 6.68
C ALA A 210 -20.04 -15.56 7.85
N GLN A 211 -19.73 -14.49 8.52
CA GLN A 211 -20.56 -13.93 9.61
C GLN A 211 -21.87 -13.30 9.14
N LYS A 212 -22.00 -12.96 7.86
CA LYS A 212 -23.20 -12.37 7.26
C LYS A 212 -24.17 -13.38 6.68
N GLN A 213 -23.83 -14.69 6.63
CA GLN A 213 -24.79 -15.69 6.24
C GLN A 213 -25.82 -15.85 7.38
N PRO A 214 -27.13 -15.61 7.14
CA PRO A 214 -28.15 -15.86 8.15
C PRO A 214 -28.08 -17.33 8.53
N ALA A 215 -28.07 -17.63 9.83
CA ALA A 215 -28.10 -18.97 10.34
C ALA A 215 -29.19 -19.77 9.61
N ALA A 216 -28.82 -20.87 8.96
CA ALA A 216 -29.75 -21.72 8.26
C ALA A 216 -30.84 -22.11 9.25
N LYS A 217 -32.10 -21.78 8.93
CA LYS A 217 -33.25 -22.18 9.78
C LYS A 217 -33.18 -23.70 10.01
N PRO A 218 -33.28 -24.17 11.23
CA PRO A 218 -33.28 -25.59 11.51
C PRO A 218 -34.40 -26.24 10.71
N LYS A 219 -34.07 -27.23 9.87
CA LYS A 219 -35.06 -28.05 9.16
C LYS A 219 -35.98 -28.66 10.19
N GLY A 220 -37.24 -28.23 10.18
CA GLY A 220 -38.28 -28.76 11.07
C GLY A 220 -38.31 -30.28 10.97
N LYS A 221 -38.27 -30.96 12.11
CA LYS A 221 -38.49 -32.40 12.22
C LYS A 221 -39.84 -32.71 11.62
N ALA A 222 -39.85 -33.48 10.54
CA ALA A 222 -41.06 -34.03 9.99
C ALA A 222 -41.70 -34.93 11.08
N SER A 223 -42.87 -34.54 11.55
CA SER A 223 -43.70 -35.33 12.46
C SER A 223 -44.12 -36.61 11.74
N ALA A 224 -43.56 -37.74 12.15
CA ALA A 224 -44.03 -39.03 11.73
C ALA A 224 -45.40 -39.28 12.37
N ARG A 225 -46.48 -39.08 11.64
CA ARG A 225 -47.79 -39.62 12.00
C ARG A 225 -47.76 -41.10 11.76
N ARG A 226 -47.82 -41.87 12.87
CA ARG A 226 -48.20 -43.29 12.84
C ARG A 226 -49.70 -43.37 12.52
N ARG A 227 -50.04 -44.26 11.61
CA ARG A 227 -51.26 -45.09 11.59
C ARG A 227 -50.84 -46.51 11.43
#